data_59958ed56dbce1024f0872085f3ed140
#
_entry.id   59958ed56dbce1024f0872085f3ed140
#
_cell.length_a   1.000
_cell.length_b   1.000
_cell.length_c   1.000
_cell.angle_alpha   90.00
_cell.angle_beta   90.00
_cell.angle_gamma   90.00
#
_symmetry.space_group_name_H-M   'P 1'
#
loop_
_entity.id
_entity.type
_entity.pdbx_description
1 polymer ?
#
loop_
_entity_poly.entity_id
_entity_poly.type
_entity_poly.pdbx_seq_one_letter_code
_entity_poly.pdbx_strand_id
1 'polypeptide(L)'
;MTKTQSMLAALFCTFIWGTTFIAQDTGMDLIGPYVFNTTRFFVGFLALLPFYLLLEKRNTEAVISKNKKRFIVLSVIIGINLFFASLFQQVALLFTDVANAAFFTIFYVPMVPIIVFFLFKKKIHWSVWPSVLLCVVGGYFLTNFQDATVRIGDTLVVICALFWALHIIFIGIIIKEFNAPILVGL
;
A
#
# COMPACT_ATOMS: atom_id res chain seq x y z
N MET A 1 -12.94 -7.66 17.01
CA MET A 1 -12.31 -6.43 17.55
C MET A 1 -13.34 -5.34 17.70
N THR A 2 -13.28 -4.55 18.77
CA THR A 2 -14.11 -3.35 18.92
C THR A 2 -13.63 -2.26 17.94
N LYS A 3 -14.48 -1.27 17.64
CA LYS A 3 -14.12 -0.14 16.77
C LYS A 3 -12.86 0.59 17.26
N THR A 4 -12.73 0.77 18.58
CA THR A 4 -11.55 1.40 19.21
C THR A 4 -10.29 0.57 19.03
N GLN A 5 -10.35 -0.76 19.21
CA GLN A 5 -9.21 -1.65 18.98
C GLN A 5 -8.74 -1.63 17.53
N SER A 6 -9.67 -1.61 16.57
CA SER A 6 -9.33 -1.51 15.15
C SER A 6 -8.65 -0.17 14.82
N MET A 7 -9.11 0.91 15.44
CA MET A 7 -8.52 2.24 15.26
C MET A 7 -7.12 2.34 15.84
N LEU A 8 -6.89 1.79 17.06
CA LEU A 8 -5.57 1.73 17.68
C LEU A 8 -4.59 0.86 16.89
N ALA A 9 -5.06 -0.29 16.40
CA ALA A 9 -4.25 -1.15 15.54
C ALA A 9 -3.86 -0.45 14.23
N ALA A 10 -4.78 0.28 13.60
CA ALA A 10 -4.50 1.05 12.39
C ALA A 10 -3.46 2.15 12.65
N LEU A 11 -3.59 2.90 13.75
CA LEU A 11 -2.61 3.91 14.14
C LEU A 11 -1.22 3.31 14.38
N PHE A 12 -1.15 2.18 15.08
CA PHE A 12 0.10 1.48 15.32
C PHE A 12 0.76 0.99 14.02
N CYS A 13 -0.03 0.39 13.11
CA CYS A 13 0.46 -0.01 11.78
C CYS A 13 0.96 1.19 10.98
N THR A 14 0.26 2.32 11.03
CA THR A 14 0.67 3.54 10.31
C THR A 14 1.98 4.10 10.87
N PHE A 15 2.15 4.07 12.19
CA PHE A 15 3.40 4.47 12.84
C PHE A 15 4.58 3.59 12.38
N ILE A 16 4.41 2.25 12.44
CA ILE A 16 5.44 1.32 11.94
C ILE A 16 5.73 1.59 10.47
N TRP A 17 4.70 1.77 9.64
CA TRP A 17 4.89 2.04 8.21
C TRP A 17 5.67 3.33 7.96
N GLY A 18 5.40 4.39 8.73
CA GLY A 18 6.17 5.65 8.64
C GLY A 18 7.68 5.44 8.89
N THR A 19 8.05 4.61 9.85
CA THR A 19 9.45 4.29 10.14
C THR A 19 10.13 3.46 9.05
N THR A 20 9.35 2.72 8.24
CA THR A 20 9.93 1.87 7.18
C THR A 20 10.60 2.64 6.06
N PHE A 21 10.26 3.92 5.83
CA PHE A 21 10.93 4.74 4.82
C PHE A 21 12.41 4.95 5.16
N ILE A 22 12.73 5.21 6.43
CA ILE A 22 14.12 5.33 6.90
C ILE A 22 14.84 3.99 6.77
N ALA A 23 14.18 2.89 7.17
CA ALA A 23 14.75 1.55 7.05
C ALA A 23 14.98 1.12 5.59
N GLN A 24 14.13 1.57 4.66
CA GLN A 24 14.29 1.32 3.23
C GLN A 24 15.49 2.08 2.65
N ASP A 25 15.65 3.33 3.02
CA ASP A 25 16.76 4.19 2.58
C ASP A 25 18.10 3.62 3.08
N THR A 26 18.28 3.50 4.39
CA THR A 26 19.51 3.00 4.98
C THR A 26 19.81 1.52 4.65
N GLY A 27 18.79 0.70 4.51
CA GLY A 27 18.97 -0.73 4.20
C GLY A 27 19.42 -0.99 2.77
N MET A 28 19.00 -0.17 1.81
CA MET A 28 19.40 -0.36 0.42
C MET A 28 20.82 0.13 0.11
N ASP A 29 21.43 0.96 0.95
CA ASP A 29 22.83 1.38 0.82
C ASP A 29 23.80 0.20 0.86
N LEU A 30 23.43 -0.88 1.58
CA LEU A 30 24.28 -2.05 1.78
C LEU A 30 24.08 -3.13 0.70
N ILE A 31 22.84 -3.33 0.23
CA ILE A 31 22.47 -4.49 -0.61
C ILE A 31 21.75 -4.11 -1.90
N GLY A 32 21.57 -2.81 -2.13
CA GLY A 32 20.85 -2.28 -3.28
C GLY A 32 19.30 -2.45 -3.18
N PRO A 33 18.56 -1.66 -3.99
CA PRO A 33 17.11 -1.54 -3.87
C PRO A 33 16.35 -2.83 -4.19
N TYR A 34 16.80 -3.59 -5.18
CA TYR A 34 16.12 -4.81 -5.63
C TYR A 34 16.26 -5.95 -4.61
N VAL A 35 17.48 -6.17 -4.11
CA VAL A 35 17.75 -7.23 -3.12
C VAL A 35 17.04 -6.89 -1.81
N PHE A 36 17.13 -5.65 -1.36
CA PHE A 36 16.42 -5.19 -0.16
C PHE A 36 14.90 -5.45 -0.28
N ASN A 37 14.30 -5.01 -1.38
CA ASN A 37 12.86 -5.17 -1.59
C ASN A 37 12.43 -6.64 -1.64
N THR A 38 13.18 -7.50 -2.35
CA THR A 38 12.91 -8.94 -2.43
C THR A 38 13.02 -9.61 -1.05
N THR A 39 14.08 -9.31 -0.31
CA THR A 39 14.30 -9.87 1.03
C THR A 39 13.19 -9.45 2.00
N ARG A 40 12.77 -8.18 1.97
CA ARG A 40 11.69 -7.66 2.79
C ARG A 40 10.38 -8.42 2.57
N PHE A 41 9.98 -8.61 1.31
CA PHE A 41 8.76 -9.35 0.99
C PHE A 41 8.87 -10.82 1.32
N PHE A 42 10.02 -11.44 1.10
CA PHE A 42 10.25 -12.84 1.46
C PHE A 42 10.13 -13.06 2.97
N VAL A 43 10.74 -12.21 3.77
CA VAL A 43 10.61 -12.25 5.24
C VAL A 43 9.16 -12.02 5.67
N GLY A 44 8.46 -11.07 5.05
CA GLY A 44 7.04 -10.82 5.31
C GLY A 44 6.17 -12.03 4.99
N PHE A 45 6.39 -12.68 3.86
CA PHE A 45 5.71 -13.92 3.49
C PHE A 45 5.94 -15.03 4.54
N LEU A 46 7.19 -15.27 4.93
CA LEU A 46 7.52 -16.29 5.95
C LEU A 46 6.88 -15.96 7.31
N ALA A 47 6.79 -14.69 7.67
CA ALA A 47 6.16 -14.26 8.92
C ALA A 47 4.62 -14.48 8.91
N LEU A 48 3.95 -14.25 7.78
CA LEU A 48 2.50 -14.41 7.65
C LEU A 48 2.06 -15.86 7.45
N LEU A 49 2.90 -16.70 6.84
CA LEU A 49 2.59 -18.08 6.49
C LEU A 49 2.06 -18.92 7.68
N PRO A 50 2.68 -18.93 8.88
CA PRO A 50 2.16 -19.70 10.01
C PRO A 50 0.78 -19.21 10.47
N PHE A 51 0.53 -17.88 10.44
CA PHE A 51 -0.79 -17.34 10.79
C PHE A 51 -1.86 -17.79 9.82
N TYR A 52 -1.57 -17.81 8.51
CA TYR A 52 -2.48 -18.34 7.52
C TYR A 52 -2.78 -19.83 7.77
N LEU A 53 -1.76 -20.65 7.96
CA LEU A 53 -1.91 -22.08 8.15
C LEU A 53 -2.71 -22.43 9.41
N LEU A 54 -2.54 -21.66 10.50
CA LEU A 54 -3.18 -21.93 11.79
C LEU A 54 -4.59 -21.33 11.89
N LEU A 55 -4.81 -20.13 11.33
CA LEU A 55 -6.02 -19.35 11.62
C LEU A 55 -6.99 -19.29 10.45
N GLU A 56 -6.53 -19.33 9.21
CA GLU A 56 -7.37 -18.99 8.06
C GLU A 56 -7.57 -20.13 7.06
N LYS A 57 -6.58 -21.00 6.87
CA LYS A 57 -6.58 -22.04 5.83
C LYS A 57 -7.90 -22.81 5.71
N ARG A 58 -8.41 -23.33 6.83
CA ARG A 58 -9.61 -24.20 6.86
C ARG A 58 -10.88 -23.48 6.41
N ASN A 59 -11.03 -22.21 6.75
CA ASN A 59 -12.21 -21.41 6.39
C ASN A 59 -12.15 -20.91 4.95
N THR A 60 -10.95 -20.62 4.48
CA THR A 60 -10.69 -20.00 3.19
C THR A 60 -10.84 -20.98 2.03
N GLU A 61 -10.39 -22.23 2.19
CA GLU A 61 -10.48 -23.25 1.14
C GLU A 61 -11.92 -23.47 0.65
N ALA A 62 -12.88 -23.49 1.56
CA ALA A 62 -14.30 -23.69 1.21
C ALA A 62 -14.89 -22.49 0.44
N VAL A 63 -14.45 -21.27 0.74
CA VAL A 63 -14.93 -20.05 0.09
C VAL A 63 -14.28 -19.86 -1.28
N ILE A 64 -12.98 -20.12 -1.39
CA ILE A 64 -12.22 -20.03 -2.66
C ILE A 64 -12.71 -21.07 -3.66
N SER A 65 -13.05 -22.29 -3.21
CA SER A 65 -13.54 -23.37 -4.06
C SER A 65 -14.75 -22.97 -4.91
N LYS A 66 -15.61 -22.06 -4.41
CA LYS A 66 -16.80 -21.59 -5.13
C LYS A 66 -16.47 -20.72 -6.36
N ASN A 67 -15.36 -19.98 -6.34
CA ASN A 67 -14.98 -19.11 -7.46
C ASN A 67 -13.44 -18.96 -7.57
N LYS A 68 -12.76 -20.09 -7.67
CA LYS A 68 -11.30 -20.19 -7.69
C LYS A 68 -10.65 -19.31 -8.77
N LYS A 69 -11.22 -19.32 -9.98
CA LYS A 69 -10.68 -18.53 -11.10
C LYS A 69 -10.64 -17.02 -10.77
N ARG A 70 -11.75 -16.50 -10.23
CA ARG A 70 -11.85 -15.09 -9.87
C ARG A 70 -10.90 -14.72 -8.73
N PHE A 71 -10.77 -15.59 -7.72
CA PHE A 71 -9.81 -15.40 -6.64
C PHE A 71 -8.37 -15.31 -7.18
N ILE A 72 -7.96 -16.24 -8.04
CA ILE A 72 -6.61 -16.24 -8.63
C ILE A 72 -6.37 -14.96 -9.44
N VAL A 73 -7.32 -14.56 -10.30
CA VAL A 73 -7.19 -13.36 -11.11
C VAL A 73 -7.03 -12.10 -10.24
N LEU A 74 -7.84 -11.95 -9.20
CA LEU A 74 -7.74 -10.81 -8.28
C LEU A 74 -6.41 -10.83 -7.51
N SER A 75 -5.97 -11.99 -7.03
CA SER A 75 -4.69 -12.13 -6.33
C SER A 75 -3.50 -11.77 -7.22
N VAL A 76 -3.50 -12.21 -8.48
CA VAL A 76 -2.48 -11.84 -9.46
C VAL A 76 -2.47 -10.32 -9.71
N ILE A 77 -3.64 -9.70 -9.87
CA ILE A 77 -3.75 -8.25 -10.05
C ILE A 77 -3.20 -7.52 -8.82
N ILE A 78 -3.55 -7.95 -7.62
CA ILE A 78 -3.05 -7.39 -6.35
C ILE A 78 -1.53 -7.51 -6.27
N GLY A 79 -0.98 -8.70 -6.56
CA GLY A 79 0.46 -8.94 -6.55
C GLY A 79 1.22 -8.09 -7.57
N ILE A 80 0.70 -7.94 -8.79
CA ILE A 80 1.29 -7.07 -9.82
C ILE A 80 1.30 -5.61 -9.36
N ASN A 81 0.20 -5.11 -8.80
CA ASN A 81 0.13 -3.74 -8.31
C ASN A 81 1.10 -3.52 -7.13
N LEU A 82 1.20 -4.47 -6.19
CA LEU A 82 2.15 -4.41 -5.08
C LEU A 82 3.60 -4.41 -5.58
N PHE A 83 3.91 -5.26 -6.56
CA PHE A 83 5.23 -5.33 -7.17
C PHE A 83 5.66 -3.99 -7.76
N PHE A 84 4.84 -3.39 -8.63
CA PHE A 84 5.17 -2.11 -9.25
C PHE A 84 5.16 -0.95 -8.24
N ALA A 85 4.21 -0.93 -7.30
CA ALA A 85 4.18 0.08 -6.25
C ALA A 85 5.48 0.06 -5.43
N SER A 86 5.88 -1.11 -4.93
CA SER A 86 7.07 -1.25 -4.11
C SER A 86 8.37 -1.04 -4.90
N LEU A 87 8.41 -1.48 -6.17
CA LEU A 87 9.56 -1.30 -7.04
C LEU A 87 9.81 0.18 -7.32
N PHE A 88 8.79 0.91 -7.78
CA PHE A 88 8.92 2.34 -8.07
C PHE A 88 9.25 3.14 -6.81
N GLN A 89 8.66 2.79 -5.66
CA GLN A 89 8.97 3.45 -4.39
C GLN A 89 10.43 3.24 -4.00
N GLN A 90 10.93 2.01 -4.09
CA GLN A 90 12.28 1.67 -3.70
C GLN A 90 13.33 2.31 -4.62
N VAL A 91 13.07 2.28 -5.95
CA VAL A 91 13.97 2.93 -6.93
C VAL A 91 13.92 4.46 -6.81
N ALA A 92 12.75 5.03 -6.49
CA ALA A 92 12.60 6.47 -6.33
C ALA A 92 13.49 7.04 -5.22
N LEU A 93 13.70 6.30 -4.12
CA LEU A 93 14.58 6.70 -3.01
C LEU A 93 16.04 6.91 -3.44
N LEU A 94 16.48 6.37 -4.58
CA LEU A 94 17.79 6.68 -5.15
C LEU A 94 17.88 8.08 -5.78
N PHE A 95 16.74 8.73 -6.05
CA PHE A 95 16.64 9.94 -6.85
C PHE A 95 15.85 11.06 -6.18
N THR A 96 15.37 10.85 -4.95
CA THR A 96 14.65 11.86 -4.16
C THR A 96 14.89 11.65 -2.66
N ASP A 97 14.62 12.68 -1.88
CA ASP A 97 14.76 12.59 -0.42
C ASP A 97 13.66 11.75 0.22
N VAL A 98 13.96 11.07 1.31
CA VAL A 98 13.02 10.21 2.07
C VAL A 98 11.72 10.95 2.42
N ALA A 99 11.82 12.23 2.82
CA ALA A 99 10.66 13.06 3.16
C ALA A 99 9.75 13.30 1.95
N ASN A 100 10.35 13.59 0.78
CA ASN A 100 9.61 13.76 -0.47
C ASN A 100 8.97 12.45 -0.92
N ALA A 101 9.70 11.34 -0.86
CA ALA A 101 9.16 10.02 -1.19
C ALA A 101 7.97 9.66 -0.30
N ALA A 102 8.07 9.89 1.01
CA ALA A 102 6.97 9.67 1.93
C ALA A 102 5.76 10.56 1.60
N PHE A 103 6.00 11.85 1.32
CA PHE A 103 4.94 12.79 0.96
C PHE A 103 4.22 12.41 -0.34
N PHE A 104 4.94 12.21 -1.43
CA PHE A 104 4.31 11.89 -2.71
C PHE A 104 3.62 10.51 -2.68
N THR A 105 4.09 9.58 -1.84
CA THR A 105 3.38 8.31 -1.63
C THR A 105 1.97 8.55 -1.09
N ILE A 106 1.77 9.52 -0.17
CA ILE A 106 0.44 9.82 0.41
C ILE A 106 -0.59 10.20 -0.66
N PHE A 107 -0.19 10.56 -1.86
CA PHE A 107 -1.12 10.86 -2.96
C PHE A 107 -2.02 9.69 -3.34
N TYR A 108 -1.69 8.44 -2.94
CA TYR A 108 -2.63 7.33 -3.10
C TYR A 108 -3.95 7.58 -2.34
N VAL A 109 -3.93 8.33 -1.23
CA VAL A 109 -5.12 8.62 -0.40
C VAL A 109 -6.20 9.39 -1.19
N PRO A 110 -5.92 10.52 -1.85
CA PRO A 110 -6.88 11.15 -2.75
C PRO A 110 -7.16 10.35 -4.02
N MET A 111 -6.18 9.60 -4.54
CA MET A 111 -6.37 8.81 -5.76
C MET A 111 -7.40 7.69 -5.57
N VAL A 112 -7.44 7.01 -4.42
CA VAL A 112 -8.39 5.93 -4.15
C VAL A 112 -9.85 6.36 -4.37
N PRO A 113 -10.40 7.40 -3.72
CA PRO A 113 -11.77 7.82 -3.95
C PRO A 113 -12.00 8.29 -5.40
N ILE A 114 -11.05 9.00 -6.00
CA ILE A 114 -11.16 9.45 -7.39
C ILE A 114 -11.29 8.25 -8.34
N ILE A 115 -10.41 7.25 -8.22
CA ILE A 115 -10.45 6.04 -9.04
C ILE A 115 -11.76 5.26 -8.81
N VAL A 116 -12.19 5.12 -7.55
CA VAL A 116 -13.45 4.44 -7.20
C VAL A 116 -14.65 5.15 -7.81
N PHE A 117 -14.65 6.49 -7.82
CA PHE A 117 -15.72 7.26 -8.46
C PHE A 117 -15.76 7.03 -9.97
N PHE A 118 -14.63 7.14 -10.67
CA PHE A 118 -14.60 7.02 -12.13
C PHE A 118 -14.79 5.58 -12.62
N LEU A 119 -14.12 4.59 -12.01
CA LEU A 119 -14.18 3.19 -12.46
C LEU A 119 -15.43 2.45 -11.99
N PHE A 120 -15.87 2.68 -10.76
CA PHE A 120 -16.99 1.94 -10.17
C PHE A 120 -18.27 2.77 -10.06
N LYS A 121 -18.25 4.04 -10.49
CA LYS A 121 -19.39 4.98 -10.44
C LYS A 121 -20.05 5.05 -9.06
N LYS A 122 -19.27 4.80 -7.99
CA LYS A 122 -19.74 4.87 -6.61
C LYS A 122 -19.67 6.29 -6.11
N LYS A 123 -20.75 6.78 -5.52
CA LYS A 123 -20.79 8.09 -4.86
C LYS A 123 -19.85 8.06 -3.65
N ILE A 124 -18.94 9.02 -3.60
CA ILE A 124 -18.03 9.23 -2.47
C ILE A 124 -18.77 10.09 -1.45
N HIS A 125 -18.73 9.65 -0.19
CA HIS A 125 -19.33 10.45 0.89
C HIS A 125 -18.55 11.76 1.00
N TRP A 126 -19.27 12.87 1.16
CA TRP A 126 -18.68 14.21 1.14
C TRP A 126 -17.60 14.40 2.23
N SER A 127 -17.71 13.71 3.38
CA SER A 127 -16.74 13.77 4.48
C SER A 127 -15.33 13.29 4.11
N VAL A 128 -15.17 12.60 2.97
CA VAL A 128 -13.85 12.15 2.48
C VAL A 128 -13.03 13.35 1.97
N TRP A 129 -13.66 14.37 1.39
CA TRP A 129 -12.97 15.50 0.78
C TRP A 129 -12.18 16.38 1.77
N PRO A 130 -12.70 16.70 2.97
CA PRO A 130 -11.91 17.38 4.00
C PRO A 130 -10.67 16.57 4.43
N SER A 131 -10.80 15.24 4.53
CA SER A 131 -9.67 14.37 4.87
C SER A 131 -8.60 14.35 3.78
N VAL A 132 -9.03 14.33 2.52
CA VAL A 132 -8.14 14.45 1.35
C VAL A 132 -7.41 15.79 1.37
N LEU A 133 -8.12 16.88 1.62
CA LEU A 133 -7.54 18.23 1.70
C LEU A 133 -6.49 18.32 2.82
N LEU A 134 -6.83 17.84 4.01
CA LEU A 134 -5.90 17.81 5.15
C LEU A 134 -4.65 16.97 4.86
N CYS A 135 -4.80 15.85 4.15
CA CYS A 135 -3.69 15.01 3.73
C CYS A 135 -2.75 15.77 2.79
N VAL A 136 -3.28 16.45 1.78
CA VAL A 136 -2.50 17.25 0.82
C VAL A 136 -1.81 18.44 1.50
N VAL A 137 -2.54 19.16 2.35
CA VAL A 137 -2.01 20.32 3.10
C VAL A 137 -0.94 19.87 4.09
N GLY A 138 -1.18 18.80 4.85
CA GLY A 138 -0.18 18.26 5.80
C GLY A 138 1.10 17.83 5.10
N GLY A 139 0.96 17.17 3.95
CA GLY A 139 2.09 16.80 3.13
C GLY A 139 2.83 18.01 2.56
N TYR A 140 2.13 19.06 2.12
CA TYR A 140 2.74 20.29 1.66
C TYR A 140 3.68 20.91 2.73
N PHE A 141 3.29 20.89 4.00
CA PHE A 141 4.12 21.39 5.09
C PHE A 141 5.32 20.49 5.42
N LEU A 142 5.29 19.21 5.04
CA LEU A 142 6.42 18.29 5.26
C LEU A 142 7.52 18.43 4.21
N THR A 143 7.17 18.89 3.00
CA THR A 143 8.13 19.10 1.94
C THR A 143 8.68 20.53 1.99
N ASN A 144 10.00 20.64 2.08
CA ASN A 144 10.66 21.94 2.03
C ASN A 144 10.71 22.42 0.56
N PHE A 145 9.63 23.09 0.10
CA PHE A 145 9.48 23.55 -1.30
C PHE A 145 10.46 24.70 -1.68
N GLN A 146 11.39 25.06 -0.81
CA GLN A 146 12.33 26.16 -1.10
C GLN A 146 13.29 25.85 -2.27
N ASP A 147 13.51 24.57 -2.58
CA ASP A 147 14.29 24.09 -3.73
C ASP A 147 13.46 23.20 -4.67
N ALA A 148 12.27 23.67 -5.10
CA ALA A 148 11.30 22.91 -5.87
C ALA A 148 11.75 22.59 -7.32
N THR A 149 12.82 21.85 -7.45
CA THR A 149 13.13 21.13 -8.69
C THR A 149 12.47 19.77 -8.62
N VAL A 150 11.50 19.50 -9.51
CA VAL A 150 10.89 18.18 -9.65
C VAL A 150 11.96 17.17 -10.04
N ARG A 151 12.31 16.28 -9.13
CA ARG A 151 13.31 15.23 -9.37
C ARG A 151 12.65 14.03 -10.07
N ILE A 152 13.43 13.26 -10.79
CA ILE A 152 12.94 12.00 -11.41
C ILE A 152 12.33 11.07 -10.35
N GLY A 153 12.92 11.01 -9.15
CA GLY A 153 12.40 10.24 -8.03
C GLY A 153 10.96 10.64 -7.62
N ASP A 154 10.65 11.93 -7.61
CA ASP A 154 9.31 12.43 -7.26
C ASP A 154 8.26 11.92 -8.26
N THR A 155 8.58 11.92 -9.56
CA THR A 155 7.70 11.37 -10.60
C THR A 155 7.49 9.86 -10.42
N LEU A 156 8.55 9.12 -10.08
CA LEU A 156 8.45 7.68 -9.80
C LEU A 156 7.55 7.40 -8.60
N VAL A 157 7.61 8.23 -7.55
CA VAL A 157 6.73 8.07 -6.37
C VAL A 157 5.27 8.38 -6.70
N VAL A 158 4.99 9.37 -7.57
CA VAL A 158 3.61 9.63 -8.01
C VAL A 158 3.05 8.44 -8.80
N ILE A 159 3.86 7.81 -9.66
CA ILE A 159 3.48 6.57 -10.36
C ILE A 159 3.27 5.44 -9.35
N CYS A 160 4.17 5.30 -8.38
CA CYS A 160 4.03 4.37 -7.26
C CYS A 160 2.69 4.56 -6.52
N ALA A 161 2.32 5.80 -6.20
CA ALA A 161 1.07 6.12 -5.52
C ALA A 161 -0.17 5.64 -6.29
N LEU A 162 -0.14 5.68 -7.63
CA LEU A 162 -1.21 5.12 -8.46
C LEU A 162 -1.33 3.60 -8.28
N PHE A 163 -0.22 2.86 -8.30
CA PHE A 163 -0.23 1.42 -8.08
C PHE A 163 -0.65 1.06 -6.65
N TRP A 164 -0.26 1.85 -5.63
CA TRP A 164 -0.76 1.71 -4.26
C TRP A 164 -2.26 1.91 -4.19
N ALA A 165 -2.81 2.93 -4.85
CA ALA A 165 -4.24 3.17 -4.88
C ALA A 165 -5.01 1.99 -5.50
N LEU A 166 -4.55 1.47 -6.63
CA LEU A 166 -5.13 0.30 -7.27
C LEU A 166 -5.03 -0.95 -6.38
N HIS A 167 -3.86 -1.19 -5.78
CA HIS A 167 -3.64 -2.29 -4.85
C HIS A 167 -4.66 -2.28 -3.70
N ILE A 168 -4.84 -1.14 -3.03
CA ILE A 168 -5.80 -0.98 -1.93
C ILE A 168 -7.25 -1.23 -2.39
N ILE A 169 -7.61 -0.74 -3.58
CA ILE A 169 -8.95 -0.95 -4.15
C ILE A 169 -9.21 -2.44 -4.38
N PHE A 170 -8.27 -3.15 -5.00
CA PHE A 170 -8.42 -4.58 -5.27
C PHE A 170 -8.38 -5.44 -4.00
N ILE A 171 -7.55 -5.09 -3.00
CA ILE A 171 -7.61 -5.71 -1.66
C ILE A 171 -9.02 -5.54 -1.06
N GLY A 172 -9.60 -4.35 -1.12
CA GLY A 172 -10.94 -4.11 -0.60
C GLY A 172 -12.02 -4.95 -1.30
N ILE A 173 -11.85 -5.25 -2.59
CA ILE A 173 -12.76 -6.11 -3.35
C ILE A 173 -12.60 -7.57 -2.92
N ILE A 174 -11.37 -8.11 -2.90
CA ILE A 174 -11.13 -9.52 -2.62
C ILE A 174 -11.47 -9.89 -1.17
N ILE A 175 -11.13 -9.05 -0.20
CA ILE A 175 -11.47 -9.28 1.21
C ILE A 175 -12.99 -9.30 1.41
N LYS A 176 -13.71 -8.38 0.76
CA LYS A 176 -15.17 -8.33 0.85
C LYS A 176 -15.84 -9.56 0.23
N GLU A 177 -15.27 -10.10 -0.84
CA GLU A 177 -15.83 -11.24 -1.57
C GLU A 177 -15.45 -12.59 -0.93
N PHE A 178 -14.21 -12.74 -0.46
CA PHE A 178 -13.66 -14.02 -0.01
C PHE A 178 -13.38 -14.10 1.49
N ASN A 179 -13.40 -12.98 2.21
CA ASN A 179 -13.13 -12.91 3.65
C ASN A 179 -11.82 -13.63 4.07
N ALA A 180 -10.77 -13.46 3.29
CA ALA A 180 -9.48 -14.12 3.46
C ALA A 180 -8.32 -13.10 3.63
N PRO A 181 -8.32 -12.29 4.71
CA PRO A 181 -7.37 -11.19 4.86
C PRO A 181 -5.91 -11.63 4.97
N ILE A 182 -5.62 -12.76 5.63
CA ILE A 182 -4.24 -13.23 5.81
C ILE A 182 -3.70 -13.78 4.48
N LEU A 183 -4.50 -14.60 3.77
CA LEU A 183 -4.10 -15.16 2.48
C LEU A 183 -3.86 -14.08 1.42
N VAL A 184 -4.63 -12.99 1.46
CA VAL A 184 -4.44 -11.86 0.55
C VAL A 184 -3.18 -11.07 0.87
N GLY A 185 -2.71 -11.11 2.13
CA GLY A 185 -1.45 -10.49 2.57
C GLY A 185 -0.20 -11.32 2.26
N LEU A 186 -0.36 -12.61 2.00
CA LEU A 186 0.73 -13.50 1.58
C LEU A 186 1.12 -13.29 0.12
#